data_743437da95af69b02d10f7062d93cd44
#
_entry.id   743437da95af69b02d10f7062d93cd44
#
_cell.length_a   1.000
_cell.length_b   1.000
_cell.length_c   1.000
_cell.angle_alpha   90.00
_cell.angle_beta   90.00
_cell.angle_gamma   90.00
#
_symmetry.space_group_name_H-M   'P 1'
#
loop_
_entity.id
_entity.type
_entity.pdbx_description
1 polymer ?
#
loop_
_entity_poly.entity_id
_entity_poly.type
_entity_poly.pdbx_seq_one_letter_code
_entity_poly.pdbx_strand_id
1 'polypeptide(L)'
;PPNKIYQNNIQKIKQAGIRYVARVVIFPDGGYPDQVKSLAYWQKRYKLVAAAIDTGANEIQLDYIRYSSKMPANKQNSKDVTAVIKWFKQQVAKRNIPMQVDVFGETSYKESVNIGQNLKLIGPEVDAVCPMTYPSHYEPFKKHALQPYKIIHYSLTKLKEQFKNNEPSFKVYPYFELYNYRYPMSYNQKKGYIDAQLRAIEDTKADGWFAWNPHNNYDILFDVLKTRHNAGFTKMNES
;
A
#
# COMPACT_ATOMS: atom_id res chain seq x y z
N PRO A 1 -8.39 -13.32 -19.41
CA PRO A 1 -9.25 -13.57 -18.26
C PRO A 1 -8.51 -14.37 -17.20
N PRO A 2 -8.79 -14.14 -15.90
CA PRO A 2 -8.18 -14.92 -14.84
C PRO A 2 -8.55 -16.40 -15.01
N ASN A 3 -7.62 -17.31 -14.64
CA ASN A 3 -7.89 -18.73 -14.70
C ASN A 3 -8.98 -19.16 -13.73
N LYS A 4 -9.53 -20.37 -13.89
CA LYS A 4 -10.64 -20.90 -13.05
C LYS A 4 -10.28 -20.91 -11.55
N ILE A 5 -9.04 -21.21 -11.19
CA ILE A 5 -8.58 -21.25 -9.79
C ILE A 5 -8.70 -19.84 -9.18
N TYR A 6 -8.24 -18.84 -9.88
CA TYR A 6 -8.31 -17.44 -9.42
C TYR A 6 -9.78 -16.98 -9.26
N GLN A 7 -10.63 -17.29 -10.24
CA GLN A 7 -12.06 -16.98 -10.15
C GLN A 7 -12.74 -17.67 -8.97
N ASN A 8 -12.46 -18.95 -8.75
CA ASN A 8 -12.99 -19.70 -7.60
C ASN A 8 -12.53 -19.10 -6.26
N ASN A 9 -11.27 -18.66 -6.17
CA ASN A 9 -10.77 -18.02 -4.96
C ASN A 9 -11.45 -16.68 -4.69
N ILE A 10 -11.69 -15.86 -5.71
CA ILE A 10 -12.46 -14.62 -5.58
C ILE A 10 -13.88 -14.90 -5.08
N GLN A 11 -14.55 -15.92 -5.63
CA GLN A 11 -15.88 -16.30 -5.17
C GLN A 11 -15.89 -16.71 -3.69
N LYS A 12 -14.92 -17.53 -3.25
CA LYS A 12 -14.79 -17.92 -1.84
C LYS A 12 -14.60 -16.71 -0.92
N ILE A 13 -13.73 -15.78 -1.29
CA ILE A 13 -13.50 -14.53 -0.55
C ILE A 13 -14.80 -13.74 -0.41
N LYS A 14 -15.54 -13.57 -1.50
CA LYS A 14 -16.81 -12.83 -1.52
C LYS A 14 -17.91 -13.53 -0.71
N GLN A 15 -18.03 -14.86 -0.82
CA GLN A 15 -18.97 -15.65 -0.01
C GLN A 15 -18.69 -15.57 1.48
N ALA A 16 -17.42 -15.41 1.87
CA ALA A 16 -17.01 -15.17 3.26
C ALA A 16 -17.25 -13.71 3.73
N GLY A 17 -17.88 -12.85 2.92
CA GLY A 17 -18.13 -11.45 3.25
C GLY A 17 -16.87 -10.58 3.23
N ILE A 18 -15.75 -11.10 2.68
CA ILE A 18 -14.47 -10.39 2.62
C ILE A 18 -14.42 -9.52 1.35
N ARG A 19 -13.99 -8.28 1.51
CA ARG A 19 -13.82 -7.36 0.36
C ARG A 19 -12.62 -7.79 -0.48
N TYR A 20 -12.83 -7.85 -1.79
CA TYR A 20 -11.77 -8.14 -2.74
C TYR A 20 -11.19 -6.83 -3.28
N VAL A 21 -9.96 -6.52 -2.92
CA VAL A 21 -9.15 -5.42 -3.47
C VAL A 21 -8.24 -6.00 -4.55
N ALA A 22 -8.44 -5.56 -5.80
CA ALA A 22 -7.60 -6.03 -6.91
C ALA A 22 -6.38 -5.12 -7.09
N ARG A 23 -5.19 -5.63 -6.75
CA ARG A 23 -3.92 -4.97 -7.00
C ARG A 23 -3.48 -5.16 -8.44
N VAL A 24 -3.28 -4.05 -9.16
CA VAL A 24 -2.89 -4.04 -10.57
C VAL A 24 -1.58 -3.25 -10.75
N VAL A 25 -0.56 -3.93 -11.25
CA VAL A 25 0.73 -3.32 -11.58
C VAL A 25 0.60 -2.50 -12.88
N ILE A 26 0.91 -1.21 -12.85
CA ILE A 26 0.78 -0.31 -14.00
C ILE A 26 2.06 -0.26 -14.82
N PHE A 27 3.20 0.04 -14.20
CA PHE A 27 4.49 0.07 -14.87
C PHE A 27 5.41 -0.98 -14.25
N PRO A 28 5.47 -2.23 -14.77
CA PRO A 28 6.41 -3.23 -14.26
C PRO A 28 7.84 -2.65 -14.18
N ASP A 29 8.50 -2.83 -13.03
CA ASP A 29 9.84 -2.29 -12.74
C ASP A 29 9.97 -0.75 -12.75
N GLY A 30 8.85 -0.03 -12.90
CA GLY A 30 8.78 1.42 -13.07
C GLY A 30 8.81 1.85 -14.53
N GLY A 31 8.03 2.90 -14.85
CA GLY A 31 7.84 3.37 -16.21
C GLY A 31 8.98 4.26 -16.74
N TYR A 32 9.08 4.33 -18.04
CA TYR A 32 9.89 5.30 -18.77
C TYR A 32 8.99 6.33 -19.46
N PRO A 33 9.54 7.47 -19.97
CA PRO A 33 8.73 8.55 -20.54
C PRO A 33 7.76 8.12 -21.66
N ASP A 34 8.15 7.16 -22.50
CA ASP A 34 7.34 6.58 -23.57
C ASP A 34 6.13 5.78 -23.05
N GLN A 35 6.16 5.36 -21.79
CA GLN A 35 5.07 4.66 -21.12
C GLN A 35 4.27 5.64 -20.24
N VAL A 36 4.96 6.40 -19.38
CA VAL A 36 4.32 7.30 -18.42
C VAL A 36 3.58 8.45 -19.09
N LYS A 37 4.01 8.89 -20.28
CA LYS A 37 3.37 9.96 -21.05
C LYS A 37 2.49 9.44 -22.21
N SER A 38 2.26 8.14 -22.30
CA SER A 38 1.52 7.52 -23.39
C SER A 38 0.10 7.14 -23.01
N LEU A 39 -0.87 7.88 -23.50
CA LEU A 39 -2.29 7.54 -23.32
C LEU A 39 -2.62 6.12 -23.87
N ALA A 40 -1.99 5.74 -24.97
CA ALA A 40 -2.18 4.39 -25.54
C ALA A 40 -1.67 3.30 -24.58
N TYR A 41 -0.56 3.55 -23.88
CA TYR A 41 -0.06 2.64 -22.86
C TYR A 41 -1.03 2.57 -21.68
N TRP A 42 -1.56 3.69 -21.18
CA TRP A 42 -2.52 3.72 -20.09
C TRP A 42 -3.79 2.94 -20.44
N GLN A 43 -4.33 3.16 -21.64
CA GLN A 43 -5.50 2.42 -22.15
C GLN A 43 -5.24 0.91 -22.23
N LYS A 44 -4.04 0.49 -22.66
CA LYS A 44 -3.63 -0.92 -22.66
C LYS A 44 -3.63 -1.49 -21.24
N ARG A 45 -3.06 -0.76 -20.25
CA ARG A 45 -3.03 -1.20 -18.84
C ARG A 45 -4.42 -1.19 -18.20
N TYR A 46 -5.27 -0.25 -18.57
CA TYR A 46 -6.63 -0.18 -18.07
C TYR A 46 -7.46 -1.43 -18.40
N LYS A 47 -7.16 -2.14 -19.47
CA LYS A 47 -7.81 -3.43 -19.77
C LYS A 47 -7.67 -4.44 -18.63
N LEU A 48 -6.55 -4.40 -17.90
CA LEU A 48 -6.36 -5.26 -16.71
C LEU A 48 -7.23 -4.79 -15.54
N VAL A 49 -7.33 -3.49 -15.34
CA VAL A 49 -8.20 -2.89 -14.31
C VAL A 49 -9.66 -3.21 -14.60
N ALA A 50 -10.11 -3.03 -15.84
CA ALA A 50 -11.46 -3.36 -16.27
C ALA A 50 -11.78 -4.86 -16.05
N ALA A 51 -10.87 -5.75 -16.44
CA ALA A 51 -11.02 -7.19 -16.21
C ALA A 51 -11.11 -7.55 -14.72
N ALA A 52 -10.35 -6.89 -13.85
CA ALA A 52 -10.45 -7.08 -12.41
C ALA A 52 -11.80 -6.63 -11.86
N ILE A 53 -12.32 -5.49 -12.31
CA ILE A 53 -13.66 -5.00 -11.96
C ILE A 53 -14.73 -5.99 -12.44
N ASP A 54 -14.65 -6.46 -13.69
CA ASP A 54 -15.59 -7.42 -14.26
C ASP A 54 -15.57 -8.78 -13.54
N THR A 55 -14.45 -9.13 -12.91
CA THR A 55 -14.31 -10.32 -12.04
C THR A 55 -14.89 -10.08 -10.64
N GLY A 56 -15.32 -8.86 -10.33
CA GLY A 56 -16.01 -8.51 -9.10
C GLY A 56 -15.13 -7.89 -8.02
N ALA A 57 -14.06 -7.18 -8.41
CA ALA A 57 -13.29 -6.37 -7.46
C ALA A 57 -14.19 -5.33 -6.79
N ASN A 58 -14.07 -5.21 -5.47
CA ASN A 58 -14.74 -4.19 -4.68
C ASN A 58 -13.97 -2.86 -4.71
N GLU A 59 -12.65 -2.95 -4.88
CA GLU A 59 -11.73 -1.81 -4.96
C GLU A 59 -10.58 -2.13 -5.92
N ILE A 60 -10.00 -1.10 -6.52
CA ILE A 60 -8.80 -1.21 -7.35
C ILE A 60 -7.63 -0.58 -6.61
N GLN A 61 -6.51 -1.28 -6.55
CA GLN A 61 -5.25 -0.77 -6.01
C GLN A 61 -4.21 -0.75 -7.13
N LEU A 62 -3.71 0.45 -7.45
CA LEU A 62 -2.67 0.63 -8.48
C LEU A 62 -1.30 0.57 -7.84
N ASP A 63 -0.48 -0.37 -8.29
CA ASP A 63 0.90 -0.50 -7.86
C ASP A 63 1.90 -0.28 -8.99
N TYR A 64 3.16 -0.02 -8.63
CA TYR A 64 4.20 0.39 -9.58
C TYR A 64 3.78 1.58 -10.44
N ILE A 65 2.95 2.47 -9.88
CA ILE A 65 2.55 3.70 -10.56
C ILE A 65 3.58 4.80 -10.29
N ARG A 66 4.70 4.67 -10.96
CA ARG A 66 5.89 5.48 -10.76
C ARG A 66 6.84 5.39 -11.94
N TYR A 67 7.76 6.33 -12.04
CA TYR A 67 8.92 6.20 -12.92
C TYR A 67 9.89 5.11 -12.42
N SER A 68 10.75 4.61 -13.31
CA SER A 68 11.88 3.77 -12.96
C SER A 68 12.83 4.53 -12.01
N SER A 69 13.37 3.83 -11.01
CA SER A 69 14.38 4.42 -10.10
C SER A 69 15.68 4.84 -10.81
N LYS A 70 15.87 4.41 -12.05
CA LYS A 70 17.00 4.81 -12.91
C LYS A 70 16.78 6.17 -13.57
N MET A 71 15.57 6.73 -13.49
CA MET A 71 15.28 8.05 -14.06
C MET A 71 15.93 9.16 -13.25
N PRO A 72 16.40 10.23 -13.91
CA PRO A 72 16.93 11.40 -13.19
C PRO A 72 15.83 12.08 -12.38
N ALA A 73 16.22 12.63 -11.22
CA ALA A 73 15.32 13.40 -10.39
C ALA A 73 14.83 14.64 -11.14
N ASN A 74 13.51 14.79 -11.25
CA ASN A 74 12.87 15.92 -11.92
C ASN A 74 11.48 16.14 -11.31
N LYS A 75 11.17 17.38 -10.93
CA LYS A 75 9.84 17.74 -10.40
C LYS A 75 8.69 17.47 -11.40
N GLN A 76 8.98 17.45 -12.70
CA GLN A 76 8.00 17.09 -13.72
C GLN A 76 7.54 15.63 -13.56
N ASN A 77 8.40 14.73 -13.07
CA ASN A 77 8.05 13.33 -12.86
C ASN A 77 6.82 13.18 -11.96
N SER A 78 6.70 13.98 -10.89
CA SER A 78 5.54 13.94 -9.99
C SER A 78 4.25 14.41 -10.66
N LYS A 79 4.32 15.41 -11.53
CA LYS A 79 3.17 15.86 -12.33
C LYS A 79 2.74 14.78 -13.33
N ASP A 80 3.69 14.17 -14.00
CA ASP A 80 3.43 13.11 -14.99
C ASP A 80 2.77 11.91 -14.34
N VAL A 81 3.30 11.41 -13.21
CA VAL A 81 2.72 10.29 -12.47
C VAL A 81 1.32 10.63 -11.94
N THR A 82 1.14 11.84 -11.41
CA THR A 82 -0.18 12.30 -10.95
C THR A 82 -1.20 12.36 -12.10
N ALA A 83 -0.78 12.77 -13.30
CA ALA A 83 -1.66 12.77 -14.47
C ALA A 83 -2.13 11.35 -14.85
N VAL A 84 -1.24 10.35 -14.76
CA VAL A 84 -1.62 8.93 -14.93
C VAL A 84 -2.67 8.53 -13.89
N ILE A 85 -2.41 8.80 -12.61
CA ILE A 85 -3.32 8.44 -11.51
C ILE A 85 -4.69 9.07 -11.73
N LYS A 86 -4.73 10.35 -12.03
CA LYS A 86 -5.97 11.10 -12.32
C LYS A 86 -6.76 10.48 -13.48
N TRP A 87 -6.08 10.10 -14.55
CA TRP A 87 -6.72 9.45 -15.68
C TRP A 87 -7.32 8.11 -15.27
N PHE A 88 -6.59 7.24 -14.55
CA PHE A 88 -7.12 5.97 -14.05
C PHE A 88 -8.31 6.19 -13.11
N LYS A 89 -8.23 7.16 -12.19
CA LYS A 89 -9.34 7.52 -11.29
C LYS A 89 -10.59 7.88 -12.07
N GLN A 90 -10.48 8.69 -13.12
CA GLN A 90 -11.61 9.05 -13.96
C GLN A 90 -12.24 7.83 -14.67
N GLN A 91 -11.44 6.85 -15.07
CA GLN A 91 -11.99 5.63 -15.70
C GLN A 91 -12.65 4.71 -14.67
N VAL A 92 -12.03 4.51 -13.50
CA VAL A 92 -12.54 3.65 -12.43
C VAL A 92 -13.81 4.24 -11.80
N ALA A 93 -13.89 5.55 -11.64
CA ALA A 93 -15.06 6.26 -11.12
C ALA A 93 -16.33 6.04 -11.96
N LYS A 94 -16.19 5.87 -13.28
CA LYS A 94 -17.33 5.52 -14.17
C LYS A 94 -17.98 4.17 -13.81
N ARG A 95 -17.30 3.34 -13.07
CA ARG A 95 -17.73 2.01 -12.63
C ARG A 95 -18.15 2.02 -11.14
N ASN A 96 -18.17 3.18 -10.48
CA ASN A 96 -18.47 3.36 -9.05
C ASN A 96 -17.58 2.47 -8.13
N ILE A 97 -16.31 2.30 -8.49
CA ILE A 97 -15.34 1.51 -7.74
C ILE A 97 -14.32 2.46 -7.08
N PRO A 98 -14.03 2.33 -5.78
CA PRO A 98 -12.95 3.06 -5.13
C PRO A 98 -11.58 2.68 -5.70
N MET A 99 -10.66 3.64 -5.72
CA MET A 99 -9.30 3.46 -6.22
C MET A 99 -8.26 3.89 -5.19
N GLN A 100 -7.32 3.00 -4.93
CA GLN A 100 -6.17 3.19 -4.05
C GLN A 100 -4.88 3.20 -4.85
N VAL A 101 -3.81 3.78 -4.29
CA VAL A 101 -2.47 3.71 -4.90
C VAL A 101 -1.41 3.31 -3.87
N ASP A 102 -0.50 2.43 -4.29
CA ASP A 102 0.69 2.07 -3.53
C ASP A 102 1.77 3.12 -3.77
N VAL A 103 2.36 3.60 -2.70
CA VAL A 103 3.46 4.56 -2.73
C VAL A 103 4.63 4.07 -1.88
N PHE A 104 5.84 4.48 -2.19
CA PHE A 104 6.99 4.18 -1.36
C PHE A 104 6.82 4.78 0.04
N GLY A 105 7.25 4.04 1.06
CA GLY A 105 7.10 4.47 2.45
C GLY A 105 7.74 5.84 2.74
N GLU A 106 8.87 6.14 2.11
CA GLU A 106 9.54 7.45 2.24
C GLU A 106 8.70 8.63 1.72
N THR A 107 7.76 8.38 0.81
CA THR A 107 6.84 9.40 0.31
C THR A 107 5.97 10.00 1.42
N SER A 108 5.82 9.27 2.52
CA SER A 108 5.14 9.74 3.74
C SER A 108 5.79 10.98 4.37
N TYR A 109 7.07 11.23 4.15
CA TYR A 109 7.78 12.37 4.75
C TYR A 109 8.59 13.23 3.78
N LYS A 110 8.76 12.79 2.55
CA LYS A 110 9.45 13.55 1.49
C LYS A 110 8.90 13.21 0.11
N GLU A 111 9.00 14.14 -0.82
CA GLU A 111 8.73 13.86 -2.23
C GLU A 111 9.81 12.95 -2.82
N SER A 112 9.43 11.92 -3.54
CA SER A 112 10.34 11.05 -4.28
C SER A 112 10.41 11.49 -5.74
N VAL A 113 11.18 12.55 -6.00
CA VAL A 113 11.22 13.26 -7.30
C VAL A 113 11.75 12.42 -8.47
N ASN A 114 12.61 11.42 -8.21
CA ASN A 114 13.12 10.53 -9.25
C ASN A 114 12.03 9.59 -9.78
N ILE A 115 11.23 9.03 -8.89
CA ILE A 115 10.13 8.11 -9.25
C ILE A 115 8.79 8.80 -9.43
N GLY A 116 8.72 10.10 -9.15
CA GLY A 116 7.53 10.93 -9.37
C GLY A 116 6.41 10.70 -8.35
N GLN A 117 6.72 10.37 -7.11
CA GLN A 117 5.71 10.24 -6.06
C GLN A 117 5.73 11.43 -5.10
N ASN A 118 4.63 12.19 -5.09
CA ASN A 118 4.38 13.33 -4.23
C ASN A 118 2.96 13.23 -3.67
N LEU A 119 2.81 13.01 -2.37
CA LEU A 119 1.51 12.80 -1.73
C LEU A 119 0.58 14.00 -1.82
N LYS A 120 1.10 15.22 -1.82
CA LYS A 120 0.28 16.43 -1.95
C LYS A 120 -0.39 16.54 -3.32
N LEU A 121 0.20 15.93 -4.35
CA LEU A 121 -0.37 15.86 -5.69
C LEU A 121 -1.26 14.62 -5.87
N ILE A 122 -0.81 13.47 -5.33
CA ILE A 122 -1.48 12.18 -5.50
C ILE A 122 -2.75 12.08 -4.63
N GLY A 123 -2.66 12.49 -3.36
CA GLY A 123 -3.72 12.29 -2.37
C GLY A 123 -5.10 12.79 -2.81
N PRO A 124 -5.24 14.02 -3.34
CA PRO A 124 -6.54 14.53 -3.83
C PRO A 124 -7.15 13.74 -4.99
N GLU A 125 -6.39 12.93 -5.67
CA GLU A 125 -6.82 12.19 -6.87
C GLU A 125 -7.22 10.73 -6.59
N VAL A 126 -7.21 10.30 -5.31
CA VAL A 126 -7.48 8.89 -4.94
C VAL A 126 -8.39 8.79 -3.72
N ASP A 127 -9.00 7.62 -3.51
CA ASP A 127 -9.81 7.36 -2.30
C ASP A 127 -8.94 6.91 -1.12
N ALA A 128 -7.77 6.31 -1.40
CA ALA A 128 -6.79 5.96 -0.38
C ALA A 128 -5.36 5.93 -0.94
N VAL A 129 -4.39 6.17 -0.05
CA VAL A 129 -2.97 5.93 -0.30
C VAL A 129 -2.49 4.79 0.58
N CYS A 130 -1.63 3.93 0.03
CA CYS A 130 -1.11 2.74 0.69
C CYS A 130 0.42 2.82 0.74
N PRO A 131 1.00 3.56 1.71
CA PRO A 131 2.45 3.66 1.83
C PRO A 131 3.05 2.33 2.25
N MET A 132 4.05 1.86 1.51
CA MET A 132 4.79 0.62 1.79
C MET A 132 5.81 0.87 2.92
N THR A 133 5.34 0.85 4.16
CA THR A 133 6.14 1.17 5.35
C THR A 133 6.92 -0.06 5.85
N TYR A 134 7.75 -0.65 5.00
CA TYR A 134 8.55 -1.83 5.34
C TYR A 134 9.84 -1.42 6.07
N PRO A 135 10.00 -1.69 7.39
CA PRO A 135 11.16 -1.20 8.16
C PRO A 135 12.51 -1.62 7.57
N SER A 136 12.59 -2.81 6.97
CA SER A 136 13.83 -3.31 6.37
C SER A 136 14.21 -2.62 5.04
N HIS A 137 13.35 -1.75 4.50
CA HIS A 137 13.56 -1.02 3.24
C HIS A 137 13.85 0.48 3.42
N TYR A 138 13.88 1.00 4.66
CA TYR A 138 14.23 2.40 4.92
C TYR A 138 15.72 2.58 5.17
N GLU A 139 16.34 3.55 4.52
CA GLU A 139 17.74 3.93 4.82
C GLU A 139 17.85 4.70 6.13
N PRO A 140 18.89 4.41 6.92
CA PRO A 140 19.87 3.33 6.84
C PRO A 140 19.25 1.96 7.20
N PHE A 141 19.27 1.06 6.23
CA PHE A 141 18.49 -0.19 6.21
C PHE A 141 18.62 -1.03 7.50
N LYS A 142 19.85 -1.30 7.93
CA LYS A 142 20.11 -2.14 9.10
C LYS A 142 19.56 -1.54 10.39
N LYS A 143 19.65 -0.22 10.55
CA LYS A 143 19.14 0.49 11.72
C LYS A 143 17.61 0.41 11.79
N HIS A 144 16.92 0.74 10.70
CA HIS A 144 15.48 0.78 10.68
C HIS A 144 14.85 -0.62 10.74
N ALA A 145 15.51 -1.63 10.16
CA ALA A 145 15.09 -3.03 10.27
C ALA A 145 15.04 -3.56 11.72
N LEU A 146 15.76 -2.92 12.66
CA LEU A 146 15.74 -3.23 14.09
C LEU A 146 14.80 -2.30 14.89
N GLN A 147 14.19 -1.32 14.28
CA GLN A 147 13.33 -0.32 14.92
C GLN A 147 11.96 -0.23 14.24
N PRO A 148 11.21 -1.35 14.09
CA PRO A 148 10.01 -1.40 13.28
C PRO A 148 8.92 -0.43 13.73
N TYR A 149 8.66 -0.34 15.04
CA TYR A 149 7.71 0.62 15.60
C TYR A 149 8.11 2.07 15.24
N LYS A 150 9.37 2.42 15.53
CA LYS A 150 9.84 3.80 15.42
C LYS A 150 9.73 4.34 13.99
N ILE A 151 10.16 3.56 12.99
CA ILE A 151 10.16 4.04 11.61
C ILE A 151 8.75 4.14 11.02
N ILE A 152 7.86 3.20 11.33
CA ILE A 152 6.47 3.26 10.88
C ILE A 152 5.74 4.43 11.55
N HIS A 153 5.85 4.54 12.88
CA HIS A 153 5.25 5.65 13.61
C HIS A 153 5.73 7.01 13.09
N TYR A 154 7.04 7.16 12.88
CA TYR A 154 7.63 8.37 12.29
C TYR A 154 7.02 8.65 10.89
N SER A 155 7.03 7.66 10.00
CA SER A 155 6.54 7.83 8.63
C SER A 155 5.07 8.27 8.60
N LEU A 156 4.20 7.60 9.36
CA LEU A 156 2.78 7.91 9.37
C LEU A 156 2.46 9.23 10.08
N THR A 157 3.21 9.58 11.13
CA THR A 157 3.10 10.90 11.77
C THR A 157 3.48 12.00 10.78
N LYS A 158 4.59 11.82 10.05
CA LYS A 158 5.03 12.79 9.02
C LYS A 158 4.05 12.89 7.85
N LEU A 159 3.41 11.79 7.48
CA LEU A 159 2.34 11.84 6.47
C LEU A 159 1.21 12.76 6.93
N LYS A 160 0.72 12.61 8.15
CA LYS A 160 -0.33 13.48 8.71
C LYS A 160 0.12 14.94 8.79
N GLU A 161 1.37 15.19 9.19
CA GLU A 161 1.91 16.56 9.26
C GLU A 161 1.93 17.27 7.90
N GLN A 162 2.05 16.54 6.79
CA GLN A 162 1.97 17.14 5.45
C GLN A 162 0.59 17.77 5.17
N PHE A 163 -0.46 17.29 5.85
CA PHE A 163 -1.85 17.70 5.63
C PHE A 163 -2.48 18.37 6.86
N LYS A 164 -1.68 18.75 7.87
CA LYS A 164 -2.18 19.30 9.15
C LYS A 164 -3.07 20.53 9.05
N ASN A 165 -3.01 21.26 7.95
CA ASN A 165 -3.85 22.46 7.72
C ASN A 165 -5.18 22.13 7.01
N ASN A 166 -5.30 20.94 6.41
CA ASN A 166 -6.51 20.43 5.80
C ASN A 166 -6.51 18.93 6.00
N GLU A 167 -7.52 18.38 6.64
CA GLU A 167 -7.64 16.93 6.74
C GLU A 167 -7.57 16.29 5.35
N PRO A 168 -6.79 15.22 5.19
CA PRO A 168 -6.67 14.57 3.90
C PRO A 168 -8.04 14.04 3.45
N SER A 169 -8.39 14.30 2.20
CA SER A 169 -9.62 13.80 1.58
C SER A 169 -9.55 12.29 1.24
N PHE A 170 -8.46 11.62 1.57
CA PHE A 170 -8.18 10.22 1.28
C PHE A 170 -7.88 9.46 2.56
N LYS A 171 -8.12 8.16 2.54
CA LYS A 171 -7.75 7.23 3.62
C LYS A 171 -6.30 6.81 3.52
N VAL A 172 -5.74 6.33 4.63
CA VAL A 172 -4.36 5.86 4.71
C VAL A 172 -4.36 4.40 5.17
N TYR A 173 -3.93 3.50 4.29
CA TYR A 173 -3.79 2.06 4.54
C TYR A 173 -2.32 1.64 4.38
N PRO A 174 -1.45 1.84 5.40
CA PRO A 174 -0.04 1.46 5.26
C PRO A 174 0.11 -0.05 5.09
N TYR A 175 1.06 -0.43 4.25
CA TYR A 175 1.58 -1.78 4.23
C TYR A 175 2.63 -1.98 5.31
N PHE A 176 2.61 -3.13 5.97
CA PHE A 176 3.69 -3.59 6.82
C PHE A 176 4.17 -4.98 6.37
N GLU A 177 5.42 -5.33 6.75
CA GLU A 177 6.06 -6.56 6.30
C GLU A 177 6.01 -7.68 7.36
N LEU A 178 5.79 -8.93 6.90
CA LEU A 178 5.80 -10.12 7.76
C LEU A 178 7.17 -10.81 7.82
N TYR A 179 8.21 -10.16 7.33
CA TYR A 179 9.58 -10.65 7.26
C TYR A 179 10.54 -9.49 7.57
N ASN A 180 11.81 -9.81 7.80
CA ASN A 180 12.84 -8.78 7.86
C ASN A 180 13.89 -9.10 6.80
N TYR A 181 14.01 -8.27 5.79
CA TYR A 181 14.92 -8.49 4.66
C TYR A 181 16.40 -8.37 5.04
N ARG A 182 16.71 -7.81 6.20
CA ARG A 182 18.08 -7.51 6.65
C ARG A 182 18.59 -8.47 7.71
N TYR A 183 17.69 -9.10 8.46
CA TYR A 183 18.05 -9.98 9.57
C TYR A 183 17.19 -11.24 9.61
N PRO A 184 17.81 -12.42 9.75
CA PRO A 184 17.06 -13.61 10.08
C PRO A 184 16.43 -13.45 11.47
N MET A 185 15.22 -13.96 11.63
CA MET A 185 14.46 -13.90 12.88
C MET A 185 13.91 -15.26 13.23
N SER A 186 14.02 -15.64 14.52
CA SER A 186 13.25 -16.75 15.04
C SER A 186 11.74 -16.46 14.98
N TYR A 187 10.91 -17.47 15.16
CA TYR A 187 9.46 -17.33 15.12
C TYR A 187 8.96 -16.28 16.12
N ASN A 188 9.43 -16.33 17.38
CA ASN A 188 9.04 -15.38 18.42
C ASN A 188 9.52 -13.95 18.12
N GLN A 189 10.73 -13.79 17.59
CA GLN A 189 11.22 -12.48 17.16
C GLN A 189 10.35 -11.90 16.04
N LYS A 190 9.91 -12.71 15.06
CA LYS A 190 8.98 -12.27 14.02
C LYS A 190 7.63 -11.83 14.58
N LYS A 191 7.08 -12.56 15.58
CA LYS A 191 5.84 -12.15 16.25
C LYS A 191 5.99 -10.76 16.88
N GLY A 192 7.05 -10.52 17.63
CA GLY A 192 7.35 -9.21 18.22
C GLY A 192 7.56 -8.11 17.18
N TYR A 193 8.22 -8.46 16.06
CA TYR A 193 8.45 -7.54 14.94
C TYR A 193 7.14 -7.12 14.26
N ILE A 194 6.23 -8.05 14.03
CA ILE A 194 4.91 -7.81 13.45
C ILE A 194 4.04 -6.99 14.42
N ASP A 195 4.01 -7.37 15.70
CA ASP A 195 3.25 -6.67 16.73
C ASP A 195 3.70 -5.20 16.88
N ALA A 196 5.00 -4.94 16.84
CA ALA A 196 5.54 -3.58 16.91
C ALA A 196 5.10 -2.71 15.72
N GLN A 197 5.00 -3.30 14.52
CA GLN A 197 4.51 -2.61 13.33
C GLN A 197 3.01 -2.29 13.45
N LEU A 198 2.20 -3.25 13.88
CA LEU A 198 0.77 -3.05 14.09
C LEU A 198 0.48 -1.97 15.15
N ARG A 199 1.21 -1.99 16.28
CA ARG A 199 1.08 -0.93 17.30
C ARG A 199 1.40 0.46 16.75
N ALA A 200 2.46 0.59 15.96
CA ALA A 200 2.80 1.88 15.35
C ALA A 200 1.70 2.41 14.43
N ILE A 201 1.05 1.51 13.67
CA ILE A 201 -0.06 1.86 12.79
C ILE A 201 -1.28 2.30 13.60
N GLU A 202 -1.61 1.58 14.66
CA GLU A 202 -2.75 1.88 15.56
C GLU A 202 -2.53 3.20 16.30
N ASP A 203 -1.34 3.41 16.88
CA ASP A 203 -1.00 4.63 17.62
C ASP A 203 -1.04 5.88 16.73
N THR A 204 -0.76 5.72 15.44
CA THR A 204 -0.90 6.79 14.46
C THR A 204 -2.31 6.94 13.91
N LYS A 205 -3.27 6.10 14.34
CA LYS A 205 -4.68 6.15 13.91
C LYS A 205 -4.81 6.17 12.38
N ALA A 206 -4.13 5.25 11.69
CA ALA A 206 -4.38 5.01 10.28
C ALA A 206 -5.76 4.36 10.07
N ASP A 207 -6.34 4.49 8.87
CA ASP A 207 -7.70 4.00 8.59
C ASP A 207 -7.80 2.47 8.50
N GLY A 208 -6.67 1.80 8.43
CA GLY A 208 -6.52 0.36 8.36
C GLY A 208 -5.10 0.00 7.95
N TRP A 209 -4.90 -1.20 7.42
CA TRP A 209 -3.57 -1.66 7.02
C TRP A 209 -3.62 -2.82 6.02
N PHE A 210 -2.49 -3.03 5.34
CA PHE A 210 -2.21 -4.21 4.53
C PHE A 210 -0.97 -4.92 5.06
N ALA A 211 -1.00 -6.25 5.10
CA ALA A 211 0.17 -7.08 5.41
C ALA A 211 0.79 -7.60 4.11
N TRP A 212 2.11 -7.57 4.04
CA TRP A 212 2.84 -8.06 2.88
C TRP A 212 3.77 -9.22 3.22
N ASN A 213 3.64 -10.31 2.48
CA ASN A 213 4.60 -11.40 2.46
C ASN A 213 4.80 -11.86 1.00
N PRO A 214 6.05 -11.88 0.48
CA PRO A 214 6.32 -12.24 -0.92
C PRO A 214 5.99 -13.70 -1.26
N HIS A 215 5.86 -14.57 -0.24
CA HIS A 215 5.53 -15.98 -0.38
C HIS A 215 4.07 -16.30 -0.02
N ASN A 216 3.24 -15.28 0.20
CA ASN A 216 1.83 -15.42 0.61
C ASN A 216 1.63 -16.32 1.86
N ASN A 217 2.58 -16.31 2.79
CA ASN A 217 2.48 -17.00 4.07
C ASN A 217 2.07 -16.01 5.17
N TYR A 218 0.88 -16.17 5.71
CA TYR A 218 0.28 -15.29 6.71
C TYR A 218 0.02 -15.97 8.06
N ASP A 219 0.47 -17.22 8.29
CA ASP A 219 0.21 -17.99 9.51
C ASP A 219 0.67 -17.25 10.76
N ILE A 220 1.87 -16.68 10.71
CA ILE A 220 2.43 -15.91 11.83
C ILE A 220 1.62 -14.64 12.13
N LEU A 221 1.02 -14.00 11.12
CA LEU A 221 0.12 -12.86 11.32
C LEU A 221 -1.13 -13.29 12.08
N PHE A 222 -1.74 -14.39 11.69
CA PHE A 222 -2.93 -14.90 12.39
C PHE A 222 -2.61 -15.25 13.85
N ASP A 223 -1.44 -15.76 14.15
CA ASP A 223 -1.02 -16.03 15.54
C ASP A 223 -0.84 -14.74 16.34
N VAL A 224 -0.26 -13.69 15.74
CA VAL A 224 -0.15 -12.37 16.38
C VAL A 224 -1.55 -11.81 16.66
N LEU A 225 -2.44 -11.82 15.67
CA LEU A 225 -3.79 -11.28 15.80
C LEU A 225 -4.61 -12.03 16.87
N LYS A 226 -4.52 -13.37 16.93
CA LYS A 226 -5.14 -14.17 18.00
C LYS A 226 -4.61 -13.77 19.39
N THR A 227 -3.30 -13.60 19.53
CA THR A 227 -2.68 -13.20 20.79
C THR A 227 -3.18 -11.82 21.25
N ARG A 228 -3.28 -10.87 20.33
CA ARG A 228 -3.78 -9.51 20.59
C ARG A 228 -5.27 -9.52 20.98
N HIS A 229 -6.07 -10.30 20.26
CA HIS A 229 -7.50 -10.46 20.55
C HIS A 229 -7.73 -11.01 21.96
N ASN A 230 -7.03 -12.07 22.33
CA ASN A 230 -7.13 -12.67 23.67
C ASN A 230 -6.70 -11.70 24.78
N ALA A 231 -5.63 -10.92 24.57
CA ALA A 231 -5.19 -9.90 25.52
C ALA A 231 -6.20 -8.76 25.69
N GLY A 232 -6.93 -8.41 24.63
CA GLY A 232 -8.03 -7.44 24.68
C GLY A 232 -9.23 -7.95 25.50
N PHE A 233 -9.61 -9.21 25.33
CA PHE A 233 -10.68 -9.85 26.11
C PHE A 233 -10.36 -9.94 27.61
N THR A 234 -9.12 -10.26 27.96
CA THR A 234 -8.68 -10.33 29.37
C THR A 234 -8.82 -8.96 30.06
N LYS A 235 -8.42 -7.88 29.41
CA LYS A 235 -8.55 -6.51 29.94
C LYS A 235 -10.01 -6.06 30.13
N MET A 236 -10.93 -6.51 29.26
CA MET A 236 -12.36 -6.17 29.37
C MET A 236 -13.06 -6.91 30.53
N ASN A 237 -12.55 -8.07 30.92
CA ASN A 237 -13.13 -8.87 32.03
C ASN A 237 -12.53 -8.52 33.40
N GLU A 238 -11.47 -7.70 33.45
CA GLU A 238 -10.83 -7.21 34.68
C GLU A 238 -11.21 -5.76 35.03
N SER A 239 -12.04 -5.11 34.21
CA SER A 239 -12.54 -3.75 34.40
C SER A 239 -14.03 -3.76 34.76
#